data_02e82749083951d58c9e87f2e6654e67
#
_entry.id   02e82749083951d58c9e87f2e6654e67
#
_cell.length_a   1.000
_cell.length_b   1.000
_cell.length_c   1.000
_cell.angle_alpha   90.00
_cell.angle_beta   90.00
_cell.angle_gamma   90.00
#
_symmetry.space_group_name_H-M   'P 1'
#
loop_
_entity.id
_entity.type
_entity.pdbx_description
1 polymer ?
#
loop_
_entity_poly.entity_id
_entity_poly.type
_entity_poly.pdbx_seq_one_letter_code
_entity_poly.pdbx_strand_id
1 'polypeptide(L)'
;MKTISKRASTLIQLLLVVASLLTAGFWHSSAIAQDSNGTKGNFDPKSDVISLHYDHAPDRDDGHSAAADRTILETLRDRDWIRKHTIAVSGAYGKNKGKFNAKSDAVMDAVWKDCGGWLSAHRDWDGTVAELAVRWGAVLKAGGDVWVKEGGQSDITADVVRRLKKQLPGVDTTSRIHIVQHSNWNENQTGDQALAYGKKNTHYIRIRDANRYLNRKGGDASFVKAAKGHQVFGPAWKAAFDYYNPEKRLDFSDTGELMHMLGLGEIGIEAFQKRFLSSSTNP
;
A
#
# COMPACT_ATOMS: atom_id res chain seq x y z
N MET A 1 41.53 -46.55 -40.96
CA MET A 1 40.52 -47.02 -39.99
C MET A 1 41.05 -46.81 -38.56
N LYS A 2 40.22 -46.35 -37.63
CA LYS A 2 40.49 -46.13 -36.21
C LYS A 2 41.12 -44.76 -35.85
N THR A 3 40.28 -43.69 -35.71
CA THR A 3 40.47 -42.64 -34.70
C THR A 3 39.24 -41.72 -34.64
N ILE A 4 38.05 -42.25 -34.37
CA ILE A 4 36.85 -41.47 -34.03
C ILE A 4 36.14 -42.24 -32.90
N SER A 5 36.61 -42.12 -31.67
CA SER A 5 35.87 -42.68 -30.51
C SER A 5 36.29 -42.15 -29.14
N LYS A 6 36.96 -40.98 -29.03
CA LYS A 6 37.33 -40.46 -27.70
C LYS A 6 36.83 -39.02 -27.41
N ARG A 7 36.09 -38.39 -28.34
CA ARG A 7 35.55 -37.00 -28.09
C ARG A 7 34.08 -36.97 -27.74
N ALA A 8 33.35 -38.07 -27.80
CA ALA A 8 31.91 -38.10 -27.48
C ALA A 8 31.61 -38.35 -25.98
N SER A 9 32.53 -38.94 -25.23
CA SER A 9 32.32 -39.26 -23.81
C SER A 9 32.57 -38.11 -22.86
N THR A 10 33.32 -37.09 -23.25
CA THR A 10 33.66 -35.94 -22.37
C THR A 10 32.61 -34.86 -22.43
N LEU A 11 31.79 -34.80 -23.49
CA LEU A 11 30.71 -33.81 -23.62
C LEU A 11 29.44 -34.19 -22.83
N ILE A 12 29.21 -35.45 -22.59
CA ILE A 12 28.02 -35.92 -21.86
C ILE A 12 28.21 -35.85 -20.35
N GLN A 13 29.45 -35.90 -19.85
CA GLN A 13 29.73 -35.71 -18.43
C GLN A 13 29.74 -34.24 -18.00
N LEU A 14 29.94 -33.28 -18.92
CA LEU A 14 29.87 -31.84 -18.59
C LEU A 14 28.45 -31.31 -18.57
N LEU A 15 27.49 -31.98 -19.20
CA LEU A 15 26.06 -31.57 -19.21
C LEU A 15 25.27 -32.10 -18.01
N LEU A 16 25.79 -33.03 -17.23
CA LEU A 16 25.16 -33.59 -16.04
C LEU A 16 25.56 -32.87 -14.73
N VAL A 17 26.61 -32.04 -14.73
CA VAL A 17 27.07 -31.29 -13.56
C VAL A 17 26.47 -29.90 -13.51
N VAL A 18 25.92 -29.38 -14.61
CA VAL A 18 25.25 -28.04 -14.64
C VAL A 18 23.76 -28.13 -14.26
N ALA A 19 23.16 -29.33 -14.27
CA ALA A 19 21.74 -29.49 -13.92
C ALA A 19 21.46 -29.67 -12.43
N SER A 20 22.48 -29.76 -11.57
CA SER A 20 22.32 -30.02 -10.14
C SER A 20 22.60 -28.78 -9.20
N LEU A 21 22.79 -27.62 -9.78
CA LEU A 21 23.02 -26.36 -9.00
C LEU A 21 21.89 -25.33 -9.10
N LEU A 22 20.72 -25.70 -9.64
CA LEU A 22 19.57 -24.80 -9.83
C LEU A 22 18.34 -25.13 -8.98
N THR A 23 18.48 -25.95 -7.91
CA THR A 23 17.33 -26.25 -7.04
C THR A 23 17.68 -26.13 -5.56
N ALA A 24 18.09 -24.95 -5.11
CA ALA A 24 18.07 -24.61 -3.69
C ALA A 24 17.85 -23.10 -3.51
N GLY A 25 16.86 -22.54 -4.20
CA GLY A 25 16.23 -21.31 -3.82
C GLY A 25 15.24 -21.63 -2.70
N PHE A 26 15.66 -21.60 -1.44
CA PHE A 26 14.78 -21.70 -0.28
C PHE A 26 13.81 -20.51 -0.29
N TRP A 27 12.62 -20.74 -0.79
CA TRP A 27 11.48 -19.88 -0.52
C TRP A 27 11.14 -20.04 0.96
N HIS A 28 11.69 -19.17 1.81
CA HIS A 28 11.14 -18.96 3.13
C HIS A 28 9.79 -18.24 2.94
N SER A 29 8.75 -19.02 2.66
CA SER A 29 7.39 -18.61 2.96
C SER A 29 7.31 -18.47 4.49
N SER A 30 7.57 -17.27 4.99
CA SER A 30 7.20 -16.93 6.36
C SER A 30 5.70 -17.16 6.45
N ALA A 31 5.31 -18.29 7.04
CA ALA A 31 3.93 -18.54 7.41
C ALA A 31 3.49 -17.39 8.31
N ILE A 32 2.62 -16.52 7.79
CA ILE A 32 1.96 -15.50 8.59
C ILE A 32 1.13 -16.27 9.61
N ALA A 33 1.51 -16.19 10.89
CA ALA A 33 0.76 -16.79 11.99
C ALA A 33 -0.69 -16.30 11.91
N GLN A 34 -1.60 -17.24 11.79
CA GLN A 34 -3.04 -17.00 11.72
C GLN A 34 -3.51 -16.57 13.11
N ASP A 35 -3.76 -15.27 13.29
CA ASP A 35 -4.43 -14.78 14.50
C ASP A 35 -5.93 -15.00 14.32
N SER A 36 -6.53 -15.77 15.23
CA SER A 36 -7.80 -16.47 15.05
C SER A 36 -9.07 -15.64 15.32
N ASN A 37 -9.00 -14.29 15.32
CA ASN A 37 -10.17 -13.45 15.63
C ASN A 37 -10.33 -12.16 14.79
N GLY A 38 -9.64 -12.01 13.68
CA GLY A 38 -9.88 -10.92 12.72
C GLY A 38 -10.53 -11.44 11.45
N THR A 39 -11.58 -10.82 10.97
CA THR A 39 -12.11 -11.04 9.63
C THR A 39 -10.99 -10.80 8.63
N LYS A 40 -10.45 -11.90 8.10
CA LYS A 40 -9.35 -11.90 7.15
C LYS A 40 -9.77 -11.11 5.92
N GLY A 41 -9.10 -10.03 5.59
CA GLY A 41 -9.23 -9.41 4.26
C GLY A 41 -8.92 -10.49 3.21
N ASN A 42 -9.77 -10.63 2.21
CA ASN A 42 -9.58 -11.63 1.14
C ASN A 42 -8.59 -11.17 0.06
N PHE A 43 -7.66 -10.27 0.39
CA PHE A 43 -6.64 -9.78 -0.54
C PHE A 43 -5.75 -10.92 -1.05
N ASP A 44 -5.75 -11.12 -2.37
CA ASP A 44 -4.85 -12.08 -3.03
C ASP A 44 -3.60 -11.35 -3.59
N PRO A 45 -2.41 -11.57 -2.99
CA PRO A 45 -1.19 -10.90 -3.42
C PRO A 45 -0.69 -11.29 -4.82
N LYS A 46 -1.32 -12.26 -5.48
CA LYS A 46 -0.93 -12.69 -6.83
C LYS A 46 -1.68 -11.94 -7.93
N SER A 47 -2.92 -11.56 -7.67
CA SER A 47 -3.84 -11.02 -8.67
C SER A 47 -4.32 -9.60 -8.36
N ASP A 48 -4.38 -9.23 -7.09
CA ASP A 48 -4.99 -7.99 -6.67
C ASP A 48 -4.02 -6.81 -6.67
N VAL A 49 -4.59 -5.60 -6.65
CA VAL A 49 -3.83 -4.35 -6.51
C VAL A 49 -4.34 -3.55 -5.32
N ILE A 50 -3.42 -2.88 -4.62
CA ILE A 50 -3.72 -1.94 -3.55
C ILE A 50 -3.56 -0.51 -4.09
N SER A 51 -4.62 0.30 -3.99
CA SER A 51 -4.58 1.74 -4.27
C SER A 51 -4.53 2.48 -2.93
N LEU A 52 -3.41 3.17 -2.68
CA LEU A 52 -3.12 3.85 -1.43
C LEU A 52 -3.45 5.34 -1.60
N HIS A 53 -4.54 5.79 -1.02
CA HIS A 53 -5.02 7.15 -1.11
C HIS A 53 -4.64 7.96 0.14
N TYR A 54 -4.15 9.18 -0.09
CA TYR A 54 -3.72 10.15 0.93
C TYR A 54 -4.31 11.51 0.57
N ASP A 55 -5.05 12.15 1.48
CA ASP A 55 -5.67 13.45 1.19
C ASP A 55 -4.72 14.64 1.39
N HIS A 56 -3.81 14.56 2.36
CA HIS A 56 -2.93 15.64 2.78
C HIS A 56 -3.69 16.96 3.08
N ALA A 57 -4.94 16.84 3.59
CA ALA A 57 -5.86 17.97 3.81
C ALA A 57 -6.92 17.65 4.86
N PRO A 58 -7.07 18.46 5.93
CA PRO A 58 -6.34 19.69 6.25
C PRO A 58 -5.05 19.47 7.02
N ASP A 59 -4.85 18.31 7.64
CA ASP A 59 -3.69 17.97 8.43
C ASP A 59 -2.61 17.25 7.60
N ARG A 60 -1.60 16.71 8.26
CA ARG A 60 -0.40 16.20 7.59
C ARG A 60 -0.04 14.79 8.03
N ASP A 61 -0.94 14.13 8.71
CA ASP A 61 -0.77 12.77 9.26
C ASP A 61 -0.60 11.70 8.18
N ASP A 62 -1.15 11.94 6.99
CA ASP A 62 -0.88 11.13 5.79
C ASP A 62 0.61 10.93 5.49
N GLY A 63 1.46 11.90 5.86
CA GLY A 63 2.90 11.73 5.71
C GLY A 63 3.44 10.57 6.56
N HIS A 64 2.95 10.45 7.80
CA HIS A 64 3.29 9.32 8.67
C HIS A 64 2.66 8.02 8.17
N SER A 65 1.40 8.09 7.70
CA SER A 65 0.69 6.95 7.13
C SER A 65 1.40 6.41 5.88
N ALA A 66 1.87 7.29 4.98
CA ALA A 66 2.62 6.87 3.80
C ALA A 66 3.94 6.15 4.16
N ALA A 67 4.69 6.68 5.14
CA ALA A 67 5.92 6.04 5.61
C ALA A 67 5.66 4.69 6.30
N ALA A 68 4.56 4.57 7.05
CA ALA A 68 4.14 3.34 7.70
C ALA A 68 3.69 2.28 6.68
N ASP A 69 2.89 2.67 5.69
CA ASP A 69 2.44 1.80 4.61
C ASP A 69 3.62 1.23 3.82
N ARG A 70 4.59 2.09 3.44
CA ARG A 70 5.83 1.65 2.80
C ARG A 70 6.60 0.68 3.67
N THR A 71 6.71 0.95 4.97
CA THR A 71 7.40 0.09 5.92
C THR A 71 6.78 -1.30 6.00
N ILE A 72 5.45 -1.40 6.08
CA ILE A 72 4.73 -2.68 6.06
C ILE A 72 4.98 -3.42 4.73
N LEU A 73 4.74 -2.74 3.62
CA LEU A 73 4.79 -3.36 2.30
C LEU A 73 6.19 -3.89 1.97
N GLU A 74 7.25 -3.11 2.21
CA GLU A 74 8.63 -3.53 1.91
C GLU A 74 9.18 -4.55 2.93
N THR A 75 8.59 -4.66 4.12
CA THR A 75 8.88 -5.76 5.04
C THR A 75 8.25 -7.07 4.59
N LEU A 76 7.07 -7.02 3.98
CA LEU A 76 6.29 -8.21 3.60
C LEU A 76 6.49 -8.64 2.15
N ARG A 77 6.99 -7.75 1.29
CA ARG A 77 7.10 -7.95 -0.17
C ARG A 77 8.38 -7.30 -0.69
N ASP A 78 8.88 -7.79 -1.80
CA ASP A 78 9.96 -7.12 -2.53
C ASP A 78 9.47 -5.88 -3.29
N ARG A 79 10.41 -5.06 -3.75
CA ARG A 79 10.11 -3.81 -4.46
C ARG A 79 9.45 -4.03 -5.81
N ASP A 80 9.70 -5.14 -6.48
CA ASP A 80 9.10 -5.44 -7.78
C ASP A 80 7.63 -5.78 -7.60
N TRP A 81 7.29 -6.52 -6.54
CA TRP A 81 5.91 -6.73 -6.16
C TRP A 81 5.19 -5.41 -5.84
N ILE A 82 5.82 -4.53 -5.05
CA ILE A 82 5.24 -3.22 -4.70
C ILE A 82 4.96 -2.41 -5.97
N ARG A 83 5.93 -2.29 -6.89
CA ARG A 83 5.74 -1.58 -8.17
C ARG A 83 4.59 -2.11 -9.00
N LYS A 84 4.37 -3.41 -8.96
CA LYS A 84 3.33 -4.09 -9.74
C LYS A 84 1.96 -4.04 -9.09
N HIS A 85 1.90 -4.14 -7.77
CA HIS A 85 0.65 -4.36 -7.02
C HIS A 85 0.24 -3.16 -6.16
N THR A 86 0.93 -2.02 -6.22
CA THR A 86 0.50 -0.82 -5.50
C THR A 86 0.43 0.41 -6.39
N ILE A 87 -0.48 1.31 -6.06
CA ILE A 87 -0.65 2.61 -6.70
C ILE A 87 -0.83 3.64 -5.59
N ALA A 88 0.11 4.57 -5.43
CA ALA A 88 0.01 5.65 -4.45
C ALA A 88 -0.60 6.90 -5.08
N VAL A 89 -1.52 7.54 -4.37
CA VAL A 89 -2.25 8.75 -4.83
C VAL A 89 -2.22 9.79 -3.73
N SER A 90 -1.75 11.00 -4.05
CA SER A 90 -1.81 12.17 -3.18
C SER A 90 -2.91 13.13 -3.65
N GLY A 91 -3.60 13.77 -2.70
CA GLY A 91 -4.70 14.69 -2.99
C GLY A 91 -6.05 13.97 -3.16
N ALA A 92 -6.24 12.81 -2.50
CA ALA A 92 -7.51 12.10 -2.45
C ALA A 92 -8.49 12.78 -1.46
N TYR A 93 -8.82 14.03 -1.71
CA TYR A 93 -9.65 14.88 -0.87
C TYR A 93 -11.05 15.09 -1.47
N GLY A 94 -12.01 15.44 -0.62
CA GLY A 94 -13.35 15.88 -0.97
C GLY A 94 -13.57 17.35 -0.65
N LYS A 95 -14.35 17.63 0.41
CA LYS A 95 -14.68 18.98 0.86
C LYS A 95 -13.47 19.83 1.30
N ASN A 96 -12.32 19.21 1.56
CA ASN A 96 -11.10 19.87 2.05
C ASN A 96 -10.10 20.29 0.96
N LYS A 97 -10.45 20.24 -0.32
CA LYS A 97 -9.60 20.63 -1.45
C LYS A 97 -8.79 21.92 -1.22
N GLY A 98 -9.43 22.96 -0.71
CA GLY A 98 -8.78 24.26 -0.45
C GLY A 98 -7.74 24.26 0.68
N LYS A 99 -7.58 23.15 1.39
CA LYS A 99 -6.64 23.01 2.52
C LYS A 99 -5.48 22.04 2.20
N PHE A 100 -5.37 21.58 0.97
CA PHE A 100 -4.30 20.69 0.54
C PHE A 100 -2.91 21.31 0.80
N ASN A 101 -1.99 20.48 1.27
CA ASN A 101 -0.64 20.90 1.58
C ASN A 101 0.37 20.40 0.55
N ALA A 102 0.75 21.26 -0.41
CA ALA A 102 1.69 20.91 -1.48
C ALA A 102 3.10 20.48 -1.01
N LYS A 103 3.47 20.74 0.27
CA LYS A 103 4.73 20.21 0.82
C LYS A 103 4.71 18.69 0.97
N SER A 104 3.56 18.05 0.84
CA SER A 104 3.42 16.58 0.79
C SER A 104 4.18 15.93 -0.35
N ASP A 105 4.41 16.67 -1.46
CA ASP A 105 5.16 16.14 -2.61
C ASP A 105 6.53 15.59 -2.22
N ALA A 106 7.25 16.28 -1.33
CA ALA A 106 8.56 15.84 -0.86
C ALA A 106 8.48 14.52 -0.07
N VAL A 107 7.40 14.33 0.69
CA VAL A 107 7.15 13.07 1.43
C VAL A 107 6.80 11.96 0.44
N MET A 108 5.89 12.23 -0.49
CA MET A 108 5.48 11.25 -1.49
C MET A 108 6.66 10.79 -2.35
N ASP A 109 7.56 11.72 -2.73
CA ASP A 109 8.80 11.38 -3.42
C ASP A 109 9.73 10.52 -2.56
N ALA A 110 9.96 10.90 -1.30
CA ALA A 110 10.82 10.14 -0.39
C ALA A 110 10.28 8.73 -0.11
N VAL A 111 8.96 8.55 -0.13
CA VAL A 111 8.30 7.28 0.16
C VAL A 111 8.14 6.43 -1.09
N TRP A 112 7.68 6.97 -2.23
CA TRP A 112 7.17 6.16 -3.34
C TRP A 112 7.98 6.24 -4.63
N LYS A 113 8.87 7.23 -4.82
CA LYS A 113 9.56 7.46 -6.08
C LYS A 113 10.34 6.24 -6.60
N ASP A 114 10.99 5.50 -5.72
CA ASP A 114 11.77 4.30 -6.05
C ASP A 114 10.93 3.00 -6.07
N CYS A 115 9.64 3.09 -5.77
CA CYS A 115 8.69 1.97 -5.72
C CYS A 115 7.49 2.10 -6.65
N GLY A 116 7.71 2.61 -7.84
CA GLY A 116 6.66 2.76 -8.86
C GLY A 116 6.11 4.18 -8.99
N GLY A 117 6.54 5.11 -8.13
CA GLY A 117 6.08 6.50 -8.15
C GLY A 117 4.71 6.69 -7.50
N TRP A 118 4.14 7.85 -7.72
CA TRP A 118 2.83 8.23 -7.19
C TRP A 118 2.10 9.17 -8.14
N LEU A 119 0.78 9.24 -8.02
CA LEU A 119 -0.09 10.10 -8.79
C LEU A 119 -0.53 11.30 -7.94
N SER A 120 -0.61 12.48 -8.55
CA SER A 120 -1.05 13.70 -7.88
C SER A 120 -2.42 14.14 -8.38
N ALA A 121 -3.46 13.74 -7.68
CA ALA A 121 -4.82 14.19 -7.96
C ALA A 121 -5.00 15.70 -7.75
N HIS A 122 -4.18 16.31 -6.87
CA HIS A 122 -4.19 17.76 -6.70
C HIS A 122 -3.72 18.52 -7.94
N ARG A 123 -2.71 18.03 -8.63
CA ARG A 123 -2.17 18.68 -9.85
C ARG A 123 -3.01 18.36 -11.09
N ASP A 124 -3.49 17.13 -11.19
CA ASP A 124 -4.26 16.66 -12.33
C ASP A 124 -5.28 15.60 -11.88
N TRP A 125 -6.46 16.07 -11.50
CA TRP A 125 -7.55 15.20 -11.05
C TRP A 125 -8.03 14.26 -12.16
N ASP A 126 -8.34 14.83 -13.32
CA ASP A 126 -8.91 14.08 -14.44
C ASP A 126 -7.92 13.07 -15.03
N GLY A 127 -6.64 13.45 -15.13
CA GLY A 127 -5.56 12.55 -15.53
C GLY A 127 -5.33 11.44 -14.52
N THR A 128 -5.37 11.74 -13.22
CA THR A 128 -5.27 10.73 -12.16
C THR A 128 -6.45 9.77 -12.21
N VAL A 129 -7.68 10.26 -12.34
CA VAL A 129 -8.88 9.42 -12.51
C VAL A 129 -8.76 8.53 -13.76
N ALA A 130 -8.23 9.09 -14.86
CA ALA A 130 -8.04 8.33 -16.10
C ALA A 130 -7.02 7.19 -15.92
N GLU A 131 -5.88 7.49 -15.32
CA GLU A 131 -4.81 6.52 -15.08
C GLU A 131 -5.24 5.42 -14.11
N LEU A 132 -5.90 5.78 -13.01
CA LEU A 132 -6.48 4.81 -12.08
C LEU A 132 -7.49 3.90 -12.77
N ALA A 133 -8.38 4.45 -13.59
CA ALA A 133 -9.37 3.65 -14.32
C ALA A 133 -8.72 2.66 -15.29
N VAL A 134 -7.58 3.03 -15.92
CA VAL A 134 -6.82 2.12 -16.79
C VAL A 134 -6.19 1.00 -15.96
N ARG A 135 -5.49 1.32 -14.88
CA ARG A 135 -4.81 0.34 -14.03
C ARG A 135 -5.79 -0.60 -13.34
N TRP A 136 -6.82 -0.06 -12.70
CA TRP A 136 -7.86 -0.88 -12.06
C TRP A 136 -8.61 -1.74 -13.06
N GLY A 137 -8.94 -1.16 -14.23
CA GLY A 137 -9.60 -1.90 -15.31
C GLY A 137 -8.77 -3.07 -15.84
N ALA A 138 -7.45 -2.93 -15.90
CA ALA A 138 -6.55 -4.02 -16.29
C ALA A 138 -6.58 -5.17 -15.26
N VAL A 139 -6.51 -4.86 -13.97
CA VAL A 139 -6.60 -5.84 -12.87
C VAL A 139 -7.94 -6.57 -12.89
N LEU A 140 -9.04 -5.82 -12.97
CA LEU A 140 -10.39 -6.38 -12.99
C LEU A 140 -10.62 -7.31 -14.21
N LYS A 141 -10.09 -6.95 -15.39
CA LYS A 141 -10.14 -7.81 -16.60
C LYS A 141 -9.31 -9.08 -16.44
N ALA A 142 -8.19 -9.00 -15.72
CA ALA A 142 -7.32 -10.15 -15.45
C ALA A 142 -7.85 -11.09 -14.35
N GLY A 143 -8.98 -10.76 -13.74
CA GLY A 143 -9.59 -11.58 -12.69
C GLY A 143 -9.19 -11.21 -11.25
N GLY A 144 -8.32 -10.21 -11.05
CA GLY A 144 -7.93 -9.70 -9.74
C GLY A 144 -8.87 -8.63 -9.22
N ASP A 145 -8.77 -8.26 -7.96
CA ASP A 145 -9.57 -7.27 -7.28
C ASP A 145 -8.77 -5.99 -7.00
N VAL A 146 -9.48 -4.90 -6.77
CA VAL A 146 -8.90 -3.60 -6.39
C VAL A 146 -9.24 -3.31 -4.94
N TRP A 147 -8.21 -3.08 -4.14
CA TRP A 147 -8.33 -2.71 -2.74
C TRP A 147 -7.89 -1.27 -2.54
N VAL A 148 -8.80 -0.42 -2.09
CA VAL A 148 -8.56 1.00 -1.90
C VAL A 148 -8.40 1.27 -0.40
N LYS A 149 -7.18 1.63 0.00
CA LYS A 149 -6.91 2.24 1.30
C LYS A 149 -7.37 3.70 1.20
N GLU A 150 -8.50 4.01 1.83
CA GLU A 150 -9.14 5.32 1.71
C GLU A 150 -8.68 6.26 2.84
N GLY A 151 -7.37 6.48 2.96
CA GLY A 151 -6.75 7.39 3.93
C GLY A 151 -7.10 8.87 3.70
N GLY A 152 -8.19 9.12 3.03
CA GLY A 152 -8.75 10.43 2.73
C GLY A 152 -10.22 10.31 2.42
N GLN A 153 -10.69 11.10 1.44
CA GLN A 153 -12.08 11.13 1.03
C GLN A 153 -12.31 10.34 -0.26
N SER A 154 -13.48 9.73 -0.38
CA SER A 154 -13.83 8.82 -1.48
C SER A 154 -14.23 9.52 -2.79
N ASP A 155 -14.01 10.82 -2.93
CA ASP A 155 -14.42 11.56 -4.13
C ASP A 155 -13.71 11.06 -5.38
N ILE A 156 -12.38 10.89 -5.31
CA ILE A 156 -11.61 10.40 -6.45
C ILE A 156 -11.97 8.95 -6.77
N THR A 157 -12.14 8.12 -5.75
CA THR A 157 -12.57 6.72 -5.91
C THR A 157 -13.92 6.63 -6.62
N ALA A 158 -14.88 7.47 -6.23
CA ALA A 158 -16.19 7.53 -6.88
C ALA A 158 -16.07 7.93 -8.35
N ASP A 159 -15.21 8.88 -8.70
CA ASP A 159 -14.99 9.30 -10.09
C ASP A 159 -14.32 8.19 -10.93
N VAL A 160 -13.34 7.47 -10.35
CA VAL A 160 -12.73 6.31 -11.01
C VAL A 160 -13.75 5.22 -11.27
N VAL A 161 -14.59 4.90 -10.30
CA VAL A 161 -15.67 3.88 -10.46
C VAL A 161 -16.70 4.31 -11.52
N ARG A 162 -17.08 5.60 -11.56
CA ARG A 162 -17.96 6.14 -12.62
C ARG A 162 -17.34 5.95 -14.00
N ARG A 163 -16.06 6.25 -14.13
CA ARG A 163 -15.33 6.10 -15.38
C ARG A 163 -15.20 4.64 -15.80
N LEU A 164 -14.85 3.74 -14.86
CA LEU A 164 -14.77 2.30 -15.11
C LEU A 164 -16.09 1.73 -15.61
N LYS A 165 -17.21 2.06 -14.97
CA LYS A 165 -18.54 1.58 -15.40
C LYS A 165 -18.92 2.05 -16.80
N LYS A 166 -18.43 3.21 -17.24
CA LYS A 166 -18.62 3.67 -18.63
C LYS A 166 -17.74 2.93 -19.62
N GLN A 167 -16.48 2.66 -19.25
CA GLN A 167 -15.49 2.01 -20.13
C GLN A 167 -15.65 0.49 -20.18
N LEU A 168 -16.10 -0.10 -19.08
CA LEU A 168 -16.22 -1.55 -18.86
C LEU A 168 -17.61 -1.87 -18.25
N PRO A 169 -18.70 -1.71 -18.98
CA PRO A 169 -20.06 -1.81 -18.43
C PRO A 169 -20.40 -3.20 -17.85
N GLY A 170 -19.65 -4.24 -18.23
CA GLY A 170 -19.82 -5.61 -17.72
C GLY A 170 -18.98 -5.93 -16.47
N VAL A 171 -18.16 -4.98 -15.98
CA VAL A 171 -17.33 -5.23 -14.79
C VAL A 171 -18.15 -5.08 -13.51
N ASP A 172 -18.11 -6.09 -12.67
CA ASP A 172 -18.70 -6.05 -11.33
C ASP A 172 -17.82 -5.25 -10.37
N THR A 173 -18.05 -3.95 -10.30
CA THR A 173 -17.35 -3.07 -9.36
C THR A 173 -17.84 -3.26 -7.92
N THR A 174 -19.05 -3.78 -7.74
CA THR A 174 -19.69 -3.89 -6.42
C THR A 174 -19.04 -4.97 -5.55
N SER A 175 -18.64 -6.08 -6.15
CA SER A 175 -17.98 -7.18 -5.42
C SER A 175 -16.45 -7.15 -5.53
N ARG A 176 -15.88 -6.39 -6.49
CA ARG A 176 -14.47 -6.50 -6.85
C ARG A 176 -13.63 -5.22 -6.65
N ILE A 177 -14.27 -4.13 -6.25
CA ILE A 177 -13.57 -2.93 -5.75
C ILE A 177 -13.92 -2.79 -4.29
N HIS A 178 -12.92 -3.00 -3.43
CA HIS A 178 -13.05 -2.97 -1.97
C HIS A 178 -12.53 -1.64 -1.45
N ILE A 179 -13.41 -0.79 -0.91
CA ILE A 179 -13.00 0.44 -0.22
C ILE A 179 -12.90 0.11 1.26
N VAL A 180 -11.74 0.33 1.86
CA VAL A 180 -11.56 0.22 3.32
C VAL A 180 -11.42 1.61 3.91
N GLN A 181 -12.29 1.95 4.86
CA GLN A 181 -12.35 3.25 5.52
C GLN A 181 -12.47 3.10 7.03
N HIS A 182 -11.61 3.76 7.81
CA HIS A 182 -11.63 3.69 9.28
C HIS A 182 -12.29 4.89 9.96
N SER A 183 -12.41 6.06 9.29
CA SER A 183 -12.73 7.32 9.93
C SER A 183 -14.11 7.86 9.58
N ASN A 184 -14.93 8.15 10.59
CA ASN A 184 -16.16 8.92 10.40
C ASN A 184 -15.87 10.34 9.88
N TRP A 185 -14.71 10.87 10.25
CA TRP A 185 -14.30 12.19 9.79
C TRP A 185 -14.11 12.21 8.28
N ASN A 186 -13.40 11.23 7.71
CA ASN A 186 -13.19 11.09 6.27
C ASN A 186 -14.52 10.93 5.52
N GLU A 187 -15.45 10.11 6.04
CA GLU A 187 -16.80 10.00 5.46
C GLU A 187 -17.52 11.35 5.45
N ASN A 188 -17.48 12.10 6.55
CA ASN A 188 -18.13 13.41 6.68
C ASN A 188 -17.49 14.49 5.78
N GLN A 189 -16.21 14.35 5.46
CA GLN A 189 -15.48 15.26 4.57
C GLN A 189 -15.56 14.83 3.10
N THR A 190 -16.00 13.63 2.81
CA THR A 190 -16.33 13.19 1.45
C THR A 190 -17.57 13.96 0.93
N GLY A 191 -17.61 14.26 -0.35
CA GLY A 191 -18.81 14.81 -0.99
C GLY A 191 -19.99 13.83 -0.87
N ASP A 192 -21.16 14.33 -0.47
CA ASP A 192 -22.31 13.45 -0.13
C ASP A 192 -22.71 12.52 -1.30
N GLN A 193 -22.67 13.03 -2.54
CA GLN A 193 -22.93 12.25 -3.73
C GLN A 193 -21.82 11.23 -4.04
N ALA A 194 -20.56 11.57 -3.73
CA ALA A 194 -19.43 10.67 -3.92
C ALA A 194 -19.47 9.51 -2.93
N LEU A 195 -19.71 9.82 -1.64
CA LEU A 195 -19.85 8.80 -0.60
C LEU A 195 -21.01 7.83 -0.89
N ALA A 196 -22.20 8.37 -1.21
CA ALA A 196 -23.36 7.55 -1.57
C ALA A 196 -23.08 6.68 -2.80
N TYR A 197 -22.39 7.23 -3.79
CA TYR A 197 -22.04 6.50 -5.01
C TYR A 197 -21.03 5.38 -4.71
N GLY A 198 -19.97 5.66 -3.96
CA GLY A 198 -18.99 4.67 -3.52
C GLY A 198 -19.65 3.51 -2.78
N LYS A 199 -20.41 3.81 -1.73
CA LYS A 199 -21.16 2.79 -0.94
C LYS A 199 -22.10 1.93 -1.77
N LYS A 200 -22.71 2.50 -2.82
CA LYS A 200 -23.65 1.76 -3.70
C LYS A 200 -22.94 0.89 -4.74
N ASN A 201 -21.77 1.29 -5.22
CA ASN A 201 -21.16 0.72 -6.42
C ASN A 201 -19.84 -0.01 -6.15
N THR A 202 -19.47 -0.19 -4.89
CA THR A 202 -18.27 -0.93 -4.47
C THR A 202 -18.58 -1.77 -3.23
N HIS A 203 -17.68 -2.67 -2.86
CA HIS A 203 -17.69 -3.33 -1.57
C HIS A 203 -17.09 -2.39 -0.52
N TYR A 204 -17.93 -1.57 0.09
CA TYR A 204 -17.51 -0.57 1.07
C TYR A 204 -17.38 -1.18 2.46
N ILE A 205 -16.17 -1.21 2.99
CA ILE A 205 -15.81 -1.86 4.26
C ILE A 205 -15.50 -0.77 5.29
N ARG A 206 -16.36 -0.65 6.30
CA ARG A 206 -16.13 0.25 7.43
C ARG A 206 -15.44 -0.53 8.54
N ILE A 207 -14.18 -0.17 8.84
CA ILE A 207 -13.43 -0.79 9.93
C ILE A 207 -13.49 0.07 11.20
N ARG A 208 -13.00 -0.48 12.31
CA ARG A 208 -12.87 0.25 13.57
C ARG A 208 -11.90 1.41 13.41
N ASP A 209 -12.20 2.52 14.08
CA ASP A 209 -11.38 3.74 14.04
C ASP A 209 -9.95 3.49 14.58
N ALA A 210 -8.99 3.52 13.68
CA ALA A 210 -7.59 3.24 13.96
C ALA A 210 -6.87 4.37 14.73
N ASN A 211 -7.48 5.56 14.84
CA ASN A 211 -7.02 6.60 15.74
C ASN A 211 -6.86 6.11 17.19
N ARG A 212 -7.60 5.06 17.57
CA ARG A 212 -7.54 4.50 18.92
C ARG A 212 -6.21 3.85 19.26
N TYR A 213 -5.45 3.40 18.25
CA TYR A 213 -4.22 2.63 18.48
C TYR A 213 -3.01 3.09 17.65
N LEU A 214 -3.21 3.92 16.62
CA LEU A 214 -2.14 4.44 15.75
C LEU A 214 -1.97 5.96 15.82
N ASN A 215 -2.64 6.63 16.78
CA ASN A 215 -2.56 8.06 16.99
C ASN A 215 -2.17 8.36 18.44
N ARG A 216 -1.09 9.13 18.65
CA ARG A 216 -0.59 9.51 19.97
C ARG A 216 -0.27 10.99 20.04
N LYS A 217 -1.04 11.73 20.84
CA LYS A 217 -0.72 13.12 21.18
C LYS A 217 0.56 13.18 22.01
N GLY A 218 1.40 14.20 21.79
CA GLY A 218 2.68 14.34 22.46
C GLY A 218 3.76 13.42 21.91
N GLY A 219 3.45 12.65 20.87
CA GLY A 219 4.41 11.83 20.16
C GLY A 219 4.86 10.57 20.89
N ASP A 220 5.93 9.97 20.37
CA ASP A 220 6.63 8.82 20.95
C ASP A 220 8.11 8.88 20.57
N ALA A 221 8.95 9.33 21.51
CA ALA A 221 10.38 9.51 21.27
C ALA A 221 11.11 8.20 20.93
N SER A 222 10.67 7.08 21.50
CA SER A 222 11.21 5.74 21.19
C SER A 222 10.92 5.35 19.76
N PHE A 223 9.68 5.51 19.35
CA PHE A 223 9.26 5.24 17.97
C PHE A 223 10.02 6.14 16.97
N VAL A 224 10.08 7.44 17.23
CA VAL A 224 10.78 8.41 16.36
C VAL A 224 12.26 8.05 16.21
N LYS A 225 12.92 7.67 17.30
CA LYS A 225 14.32 7.23 17.27
C LYS A 225 14.47 5.95 16.42
N ALA A 226 13.64 4.95 16.65
CA ALA A 226 13.68 3.69 15.90
C ALA A 226 13.40 3.91 14.41
N ALA A 227 12.36 4.67 14.08
CA ALA A 227 11.96 4.96 12.71
C ALA A 227 13.04 5.72 11.93
N LYS A 228 13.58 6.82 12.50
CA LYS A 228 14.67 7.58 11.87
C LYS A 228 15.97 6.78 11.74
N GLY A 229 16.25 5.90 12.70
CA GLY A 229 17.45 5.09 12.72
C GLY A 229 17.38 3.83 11.87
N HIS A 230 16.22 3.49 11.33
CA HIS A 230 16.06 2.28 10.52
C HIS A 230 16.81 2.40 9.19
N GLN A 231 17.66 1.41 8.88
CA GLN A 231 18.57 1.47 7.74
C GLN A 231 17.87 1.64 6.40
N VAL A 232 16.74 0.96 6.20
CA VAL A 232 15.96 0.99 4.95
C VAL A 232 14.91 2.10 4.96
N PHE A 233 14.13 2.20 6.05
CA PHE A 233 12.95 3.08 6.09
C PHE A 233 13.24 4.46 6.69
N GLY A 234 14.43 4.66 7.28
CA GLY A 234 14.80 5.92 7.94
C GLY A 234 14.62 7.16 7.06
N PRO A 235 15.02 7.16 5.79
CA PRO A 235 14.83 8.31 4.89
C PRO A 235 13.34 8.68 4.70
N ALA A 236 12.46 7.69 4.51
CA ALA A 236 11.01 7.92 4.36
C ALA A 236 10.40 8.49 5.64
N TRP A 237 10.71 7.88 6.81
CA TRP A 237 10.25 8.37 8.10
C TRP A 237 10.79 9.77 8.43
N LYS A 238 12.06 10.05 8.07
CA LYS A 238 12.62 11.39 8.27
C LYS A 238 11.83 12.44 7.47
N ALA A 239 11.55 12.20 6.20
CA ALA A 239 10.76 13.09 5.38
C ALA A 239 9.33 13.30 5.94
N ALA A 240 8.69 12.20 6.40
CA ALA A 240 7.38 12.26 7.03
C ALA A 240 7.39 13.10 8.31
N PHE A 241 8.41 12.97 9.16
CA PHE A 241 8.55 13.74 10.40
C PHE A 241 8.96 15.20 10.18
N ASP A 242 9.71 15.49 9.13
CA ASP A 242 10.01 16.88 8.72
C ASP A 242 8.74 17.57 8.18
N TYR A 243 7.82 16.80 7.57
CA TYR A 243 6.54 17.28 7.06
C TYR A 243 5.52 17.48 8.18
N TYR A 244 5.40 16.55 9.11
CA TYR A 244 4.52 16.63 10.27
C TYR A 244 5.29 16.27 11.54
N ASN A 245 5.39 17.26 12.48
CA ASN A 245 6.21 17.08 13.68
C ASN A 245 5.64 15.97 14.58
N PRO A 246 6.35 14.83 14.74
CA PRO A 246 5.88 13.70 15.52
C PRO A 246 5.86 13.98 17.04
N GLU A 247 6.60 15.00 17.54
CA GLU A 247 6.56 15.38 18.96
C GLU A 247 5.23 16.02 19.35
N LYS A 248 4.54 16.67 18.41
CA LYS A 248 3.19 17.18 18.63
C LYS A 248 2.16 16.06 18.53
N ARG A 249 2.30 15.22 17.54
CA ARG A 249 1.42 14.09 17.28
C ARG A 249 2.12 13.07 16.39
N LEU A 250 2.22 11.85 16.83
CA LEU A 250 2.54 10.70 16.00
C LEU A 250 1.21 10.10 15.57
N ASP A 251 0.89 10.18 14.29
CA ASP A 251 -0.38 9.74 13.74
C ASP A 251 -0.17 9.08 12.38
N PHE A 252 -0.46 7.79 12.30
CA PHE A 252 -0.50 7.02 11.07
C PHE A 252 -1.73 6.10 11.06
N SER A 253 -2.85 6.67 11.52
CA SER A 253 -4.10 5.92 11.69
C SER A 253 -4.66 5.36 10.39
N ASP A 254 -4.48 6.04 9.24
CA ASP A 254 -4.95 5.50 7.96
C ASP A 254 -4.23 4.21 7.55
N THR A 255 -3.05 3.92 8.11
CA THR A 255 -2.36 2.64 7.91
C THR A 255 -3.16 1.45 8.46
N GLY A 256 -4.10 1.70 9.39
CA GLY A 256 -5.03 0.67 9.87
C GLY A 256 -5.85 0.02 8.77
N GLU A 257 -6.15 0.75 7.71
CA GLU A 257 -6.87 0.24 6.53
C GLU A 257 -6.00 -0.76 5.75
N LEU A 258 -4.73 -0.43 5.51
CA LEU A 258 -3.78 -1.35 4.89
C LEU A 258 -3.56 -2.61 5.75
N MET A 259 -3.44 -2.44 7.08
CA MET A 259 -3.33 -3.57 8.00
C MET A 259 -4.53 -4.50 7.90
N HIS A 260 -5.75 -3.96 7.81
CA HIS A 260 -6.96 -4.73 7.60
C HIS A 260 -6.92 -5.53 6.30
N MET A 261 -6.57 -4.90 5.18
CA MET A 261 -6.46 -5.56 3.86
C MET A 261 -5.49 -6.73 3.89
N LEU A 262 -4.34 -6.55 4.56
CA LEU A 262 -3.28 -7.55 4.66
C LEU A 262 -3.52 -8.60 5.76
N GLY A 263 -4.63 -8.51 6.50
CA GLY A 263 -4.95 -9.44 7.58
C GLY A 263 -3.98 -9.38 8.76
N LEU A 264 -3.39 -8.21 9.02
CA LEU A 264 -2.41 -8.02 10.11
C LEU A 264 -3.07 -7.79 11.48
N GLY A 265 -4.39 -7.54 11.51
CA GLY A 265 -5.12 -7.20 12.71
C GLY A 265 -4.86 -5.76 13.20
N GLU A 266 -5.46 -5.42 14.35
CA GLU A 266 -5.27 -4.12 15.02
C GLU A 266 -3.99 -4.18 15.87
N ILE A 267 -2.89 -3.65 15.38
CA ILE A 267 -1.63 -3.53 16.13
C ILE A 267 -1.36 -2.06 16.47
N GLY A 268 -1.04 -1.78 17.72
CA GLY A 268 -0.72 -0.43 18.19
C GLY A 268 0.71 0.00 17.87
N ILE A 269 1.05 1.25 18.21
CA ILE A 269 2.34 1.89 17.90
C ILE A 269 3.52 1.05 18.39
N GLU A 270 3.51 0.54 19.63
CA GLU A 270 4.59 -0.25 20.18
C GLU A 270 4.78 -1.60 19.45
N ALA A 271 3.66 -2.27 19.12
CA ALA A 271 3.70 -3.52 18.38
C ALA A 271 4.16 -3.31 16.93
N PHE A 272 3.76 -2.20 16.31
CA PHE A 272 4.26 -1.78 15.00
C PHE A 272 5.78 -1.57 15.06
N GLN A 273 6.27 -0.77 16.01
CA GLN A 273 7.71 -0.53 16.19
C GLN A 273 8.48 -1.84 16.34
N LYS A 274 8.01 -2.72 17.22
CA LYS A 274 8.64 -4.02 17.46
C LYS A 274 8.66 -4.89 16.20
N ARG A 275 7.59 -4.90 15.42
CA ARG A 275 7.45 -5.80 14.27
C ARG A 275 8.17 -5.29 13.02
N PHE A 276 8.16 -3.98 12.78
CA PHE A 276 8.58 -3.39 11.50
C PHE A 276 9.78 -2.47 11.58
N LEU A 277 10.14 -1.97 12.78
CA LEU A 277 11.24 -1.01 12.96
C LEU A 277 12.35 -1.52 13.90
N SER A 278 12.19 -2.69 14.47
CA SER A 278 13.31 -3.34 15.15
C SER A 278 14.32 -3.75 14.10
N SER A 279 15.55 -3.26 14.21
CA SER A 279 16.66 -3.74 13.38
C SER A 279 16.67 -5.26 13.46
N SER A 280 16.19 -5.93 12.41
CA SER A 280 16.58 -7.31 12.21
C SER A 280 18.08 -7.26 11.93
N THR A 281 18.88 -7.54 12.95
CA THR A 281 20.17 -8.15 12.71
C THR A 281 19.83 -9.44 11.98
N ASN A 282 19.77 -9.37 10.64
CA ASN A 282 19.81 -10.57 9.84
C ASN A 282 21.13 -11.27 10.18
N PRO A 283 21.09 -12.54 10.59
CA PRO A 283 22.29 -13.34 10.74
C PRO A 283 23.01 -13.55 9.43
#